data_fbb69c1e6746f44f881619b9ae68d5ba
#
_entry.id   fbb69c1e6746f44f881619b9ae68d5ba
#
_cell.length_a   1.000
_cell.length_b   1.000
_cell.length_c   1.000
_cell.angle_alpha   90.00
_cell.angle_beta   90.00
_cell.angle_gamma   90.00
#
_symmetry.space_group_name_H-M   'P 1'
#
loop_
_entity.id
_entity.type
_entity.pdbx_description
1 polymer ?
#
loop_
_entity_poly.entity_id
_entity_poly.type
_entity_poly.pdbx_seq_one_letter_code
_entity_poly.pdbx_strand_id
1 'polypeptide(L)'
;MRLIRSRFVTPPTPAPSATPAAHPAESGEPAASAAERVGCQVAVVVLADVAAGHRWWGWSRIVLGPRRLRDVPGLRFAKVLGSGHEGGFGLRPSLSCQGLFLLFADEAAADAFLDASSVMASYRARCRELCSIKLRAWSSRGSWNGTRLAPSSAVPDDGPVAALTRASIRLPSAFEFWRKAPAAQVALAGAPGCRLAAGLGEAPLLRQASFCFWDSVRAMDAYARSGAHLEAIHAAHRGRYFSESMFVRFVPVSIQGVWQGVRHR
;
A
#
# COMPACT_ATOMS: atom_id res chain seq x y z
N MET A 1 -0.89 49.67 -39.97
CA MET A 1 0.05 48.59 -40.25
C MET A 1 1.43 49.01 -39.81
N ARG A 2 1.83 48.73 -38.58
CA ARG A 2 3.17 48.98 -38.05
C ARG A 2 3.60 47.75 -37.25
N LEU A 3 4.66 47.11 -37.77
CA LEU A 3 5.34 45.97 -37.17
C LEU A 3 6.15 46.45 -35.95
N ILE A 4 5.93 45.87 -34.77
CA ILE A 4 6.78 46.05 -33.59
C ILE A 4 7.74 44.87 -33.53
N ARG A 5 9.02 45.11 -33.72
CA ARG A 5 10.12 44.15 -33.55
C ARG A 5 10.43 44.02 -32.04
N SER A 6 10.28 42.83 -31.50
CA SER A 6 10.77 42.48 -30.17
C SER A 6 12.26 42.18 -30.19
N ARG A 7 13.04 42.90 -29.34
CA ARG A 7 14.48 42.72 -29.19
C ARG A 7 14.68 41.61 -28.11
N PHE A 8 15.42 40.57 -28.46
CA PHE A 8 15.98 39.63 -27.53
C PHE A 8 17.11 40.27 -26.74
N VAL A 9 17.03 40.22 -25.39
CA VAL A 9 18.10 40.60 -24.45
C VAL A 9 18.74 39.33 -23.96
N THR A 10 20.04 39.18 -24.20
CA THR A 10 20.89 38.08 -23.70
C THR A 10 21.32 38.41 -22.28
N PRO A 11 21.23 37.45 -21.29
CA PRO A 11 21.78 37.68 -19.96
C PRO A 11 23.32 37.48 -19.90
N PRO A 12 24.02 38.16 -18.98
CA PRO A 12 25.49 38.14 -18.90
C PRO A 12 26.00 36.85 -18.22
N THR A 13 27.18 36.43 -18.65
CA THR A 13 28.00 35.32 -18.13
C THR A 13 28.53 35.65 -16.73
N PRO A 14 28.47 34.74 -15.75
CA PRO A 14 29.12 34.93 -14.44
C PRO A 14 30.63 34.60 -14.49
N ALA A 15 31.40 35.41 -13.78
CA ALA A 15 32.84 35.27 -13.61
C ALA A 15 33.25 34.14 -12.64
N PRO A 16 34.45 33.58 -12.71
CA PRO A 16 34.93 32.50 -11.88
C PRO A 16 35.27 32.98 -10.46
N SER A 17 34.72 32.31 -9.44
CA SER A 17 35.04 32.56 -8.04
C SER A 17 36.10 31.59 -7.52
N ALA A 18 36.93 32.14 -6.64
CA ALA A 18 38.15 31.61 -6.07
C ALA A 18 37.95 30.38 -5.16
N THR A 19 38.95 29.50 -5.17
CA THR A 19 39.17 28.36 -4.29
C THR A 19 39.46 28.77 -2.86
N PRO A 20 38.84 28.24 -1.83
CA PRO A 20 39.34 28.28 -0.47
C PRO A 20 40.11 27.00 -0.08
N ALA A 21 41.11 27.20 0.76
CA ALA A 21 42.08 26.24 1.23
C ALA A 21 41.54 25.06 2.02
N ALA A 22 42.27 23.93 1.94
CA ALA A 22 42.09 22.70 2.67
C ALA A 22 42.31 22.84 4.18
N HIS A 23 41.39 22.30 4.99
CA HIS A 23 41.60 21.95 6.39
C HIS A 23 41.64 20.43 6.55
N PRO A 24 42.37 19.88 7.55
CA PRO A 24 42.69 18.45 7.62
C PRO A 24 41.51 17.59 8.08
N ALA A 25 41.50 16.35 7.56
CA ALA A 25 40.54 15.31 7.82
C ALA A 25 40.58 14.81 9.27
N GLU A 26 39.48 14.91 9.98
CA GLU A 26 39.18 14.05 11.13
C GLU A 26 38.52 12.76 10.62
N SER A 27 39.17 11.63 10.93
CA SER A 27 38.68 10.29 10.64
C SER A 27 37.59 9.90 11.63
N GLY A 28 36.33 10.24 11.27
CA GLY A 28 35.13 9.68 11.88
C GLY A 28 34.49 8.69 10.89
N GLU A 29 34.30 7.45 11.30
CA GLU A 29 33.50 6.49 10.53
C GLU A 29 32.15 7.12 10.18
N PRO A 30 31.69 7.07 8.92
CA PRO A 30 30.42 7.63 8.56
C PRO A 30 29.31 6.74 9.16
N ALA A 31 28.62 7.25 10.17
CA ALA A 31 27.34 6.71 10.57
C ALA A 31 26.46 6.66 9.29
N ALA A 32 26.14 5.45 8.82
CA ALA A 32 25.30 5.24 7.64
C ALA A 32 24.06 6.13 7.75
N SER A 33 23.86 7.00 6.77
CA SER A 33 22.86 8.05 6.84
C SER A 33 21.45 7.43 6.95
N ALA A 34 20.55 8.14 7.61
CA ALA A 34 19.14 7.72 7.70
C ALA A 34 18.53 7.45 6.31
N ALA A 35 19.06 8.07 5.25
CA ALA A 35 18.65 7.87 3.87
C ALA A 35 19.02 6.47 3.31
N GLU A 36 20.19 5.91 3.66
CA GLU A 36 20.59 4.55 3.24
C GLU A 36 19.73 3.46 3.91
N ARG A 37 19.27 3.70 5.15
CA ARG A 37 18.35 2.78 5.86
C ARG A 37 16.92 2.81 5.34
N VAL A 38 16.52 3.81 4.57
CA VAL A 38 15.20 3.95 3.96
C VAL A 38 15.08 3.10 2.69
N GLY A 39 16.16 2.81 1.99
CA GLY A 39 16.18 2.07 0.71
C GLY A 39 15.85 0.59 0.78
N CYS A 40 15.72 0.01 1.99
CA CYS A 40 15.52 -1.44 2.18
C CYS A 40 14.11 -1.83 2.66
N GLN A 41 13.18 -0.87 2.83
CA GLN A 41 11.85 -1.18 3.36
C GLN A 41 11.09 -2.17 2.49
N VAL A 42 10.50 -3.18 3.15
CA VAL A 42 9.68 -4.21 2.53
C VAL A 42 8.30 -4.23 3.18
N ALA A 43 7.26 -4.16 2.37
CA ALA A 43 5.90 -4.33 2.82
C ALA A 43 5.47 -5.80 2.68
N VAL A 44 4.68 -6.27 3.63
CA VAL A 44 4.04 -7.59 3.57
C VAL A 44 2.54 -7.41 3.71
N VAL A 45 1.79 -7.99 2.78
CA VAL A 45 0.34 -8.14 2.87
C VAL A 45 0.05 -9.61 3.13
N VAL A 46 -0.75 -9.88 4.16
CA VAL A 46 -1.27 -11.22 4.42
C VAL A 46 -2.78 -11.16 4.32
N LEU A 47 -3.36 -11.99 3.47
CA LEU A 47 -4.81 -12.18 3.34
C LEU A 47 -5.15 -13.54 3.95
N ALA A 48 -6.14 -13.55 4.83
CA ALA A 48 -6.49 -14.72 5.61
C ALA A 48 -8.00 -14.93 5.64
N ASP A 49 -8.43 -16.17 5.40
CA ASP A 49 -9.79 -16.62 5.62
C ASP A 49 -9.79 -17.63 6.77
N VAL A 50 -10.23 -17.17 7.93
CA VAL A 50 -10.21 -17.92 9.20
C VAL A 50 -11.28 -19.01 9.18
N ALA A 51 -10.90 -20.23 9.50
CA ALA A 51 -11.81 -21.37 9.59
C ALA A 51 -12.96 -21.12 10.57
N ALA A 52 -14.13 -21.69 10.31
CA ALA A 52 -15.36 -21.41 11.04
C ALA A 52 -15.21 -21.62 12.57
N GLY A 53 -14.51 -22.67 13.00
CA GLY A 53 -14.25 -22.96 14.42
C GLY A 53 -13.30 -21.97 15.12
N HIS A 54 -12.64 -21.11 14.36
CA HIS A 54 -11.66 -20.15 14.89
C HIS A 54 -12.06 -18.68 14.73
N ARG A 55 -13.30 -18.38 14.34
CA ARG A 55 -13.78 -17.00 14.09
C ARG A 55 -13.56 -16.06 15.27
N TRP A 56 -13.82 -16.50 16.50
CA TRP A 56 -13.58 -15.70 17.70
C TRP A 56 -12.11 -15.35 17.88
N TRP A 57 -11.22 -16.27 17.56
CA TRP A 57 -9.79 -15.99 17.55
C TRP A 57 -9.47 -14.93 16.47
N GLY A 58 -10.01 -15.06 15.27
CA GLY A 58 -9.84 -14.08 14.19
C GLY A 58 -10.30 -12.68 14.61
N TRP A 59 -11.51 -12.56 15.17
CA TRP A 59 -12.04 -11.30 15.67
C TRP A 59 -11.16 -10.71 16.77
N SER A 60 -10.64 -11.53 17.68
CA SER A 60 -9.71 -11.05 18.70
C SER A 60 -8.45 -10.43 18.13
N ARG A 61 -8.00 -10.86 16.91
CA ARG A 61 -6.84 -10.25 16.23
C ARG A 61 -7.18 -8.83 15.76
N ILE A 62 -8.35 -8.64 15.18
CA ILE A 62 -8.80 -7.33 14.71
C ILE A 62 -8.98 -6.37 15.91
N VAL A 63 -9.65 -6.80 16.97
CA VAL A 63 -9.92 -5.98 18.16
C VAL A 63 -8.63 -5.61 18.90
N LEU A 64 -7.73 -6.59 19.12
CA LEU A 64 -6.44 -6.35 19.78
C LEU A 64 -5.47 -5.60 18.85
N GLY A 65 -5.75 -5.63 17.55
CA GLY A 65 -4.97 -4.95 16.53
C GLY A 65 -3.50 -5.33 16.57
N PRO A 66 -2.61 -4.37 16.28
CA PRO A 66 -1.19 -4.63 16.18
C PRO A 66 -0.46 -4.85 17.53
N ARG A 67 -1.17 -4.88 18.66
CA ARG A 67 -0.52 -5.05 19.98
C ARG A 67 0.32 -6.32 20.07
N ARG A 68 -0.13 -7.41 19.43
CA ARG A 68 0.60 -8.68 19.40
C ARG A 68 1.74 -8.73 18.36
N LEU A 69 1.91 -7.66 17.62
CA LEU A 69 2.97 -7.49 16.62
C LEU A 69 4.08 -6.56 17.12
N ARG A 70 3.96 -6.01 18.34
CA ARG A 70 4.90 -4.99 18.86
C ARG A 70 6.34 -5.51 18.97
N ASP A 71 6.47 -6.78 19.35
CA ASP A 71 7.76 -7.39 19.61
C ASP A 71 8.33 -8.14 18.39
N VAL A 72 7.74 -7.94 17.20
CA VAL A 72 8.24 -8.55 15.97
C VAL A 72 9.50 -7.80 15.52
N PRO A 73 10.65 -8.49 15.42
CA PRO A 73 11.90 -7.87 15.02
C PRO A 73 11.81 -7.22 13.65
N GLY A 74 12.38 -6.02 13.51
CA GLY A 74 12.40 -5.29 12.24
C GLY A 74 11.08 -4.69 11.79
N LEU A 75 9.96 -4.93 12.49
CA LEU A 75 8.66 -4.38 12.14
C LEU A 75 8.61 -2.88 12.49
N ARG A 76 8.27 -2.04 11.51
CA ARG A 76 8.17 -0.58 11.62
C ARG A 76 6.75 -0.08 11.72
N PHE A 77 5.81 -0.78 11.04
CA PHE A 77 4.40 -0.43 11.04
C PHE A 77 3.55 -1.67 10.82
N ALA A 78 2.41 -1.73 11.48
CA ALA A 78 1.50 -2.86 11.36
C ALA A 78 0.04 -2.42 11.44
N LYS A 79 -0.80 -3.08 10.65
CA LYS A 79 -2.25 -3.01 10.71
C LYS A 79 -2.84 -4.40 10.65
N VAL A 80 -3.83 -4.64 11.49
CA VAL A 80 -4.73 -5.80 11.42
C VAL A 80 -6.09 -5.27 10.97
N LEU A 81 -6.60 -5.80 9.87
CA LEU A 81 -7.71 -5.24 9.13
C LEU A 81 -8.81 -6.27 9.00
N GLY A 82 -10.04 -5.87 9.22
CA GLY A 82 -11.20 -6.63 8.76
C GLY A 82 -11.35 -6.57 7.24
N SER A 83 -12.27 -7.34 6.71
CA SER A 83 -12.61 -7.34 5.29
C SER A 83 -14.13 -7.28 5.10
N GLY A 84 -14.58 -6.89 3.92
CA GLY A 84 -15.96 -7.06 3.52
C GLY A 84 -16.31 -8.52 3.26
N HIS A 85 -17.59 -8.80 3.04
CA HIS A 85 -18.10 -10.14 2.76
C HIS A 85 -17.29 -10.79 1.63
N GLU A 86 -16.85 -12.02 1.83
CA GLU A 86 -16.02 -12.78 0.89
C GLU A 86 -14.73 -12.08 0.45
N GLY A 87 -14.14 -11.25 1.33
CA GLY A 87 -12.92 -10.51 0.98
C GLY A 87 -13.14 -9.25 0.15
N GLY A 88 -14.39 -8.91 -0.14
CA GLY A 88 -14.77 -7.77 -0.98
C GLY A 88 -14.77 -6.43 -0.26
N PHE A 89 -15.24 -5.39 -0.97
CA PHE A 89 -15.20 -3.98 -0.52
C PHE A 89 -16.53 -3.50 0.08
N GLY A 90 -17.54 -4.38 0.15
CA GLY A 90 -18.90 -4.03 0.57
C GLY A 90 -18.99 -3.65 2.04
N LEU A 91 -20.12 -3.01 2.40
CA LEU A 91 -20.44 -2.63 3.79
C LEU A 91 -20.73 -3.80 4.71
N ARG A 92 -21.12 -4.95 4.16
CA ARG A 92 -21.35 -6.17 4.93
C ARG A 92 -19.99 -6.73 5.36
N PRO A 93 -19.69 -6.77 6.67
CA PRO A 93 -18.40 -7.27 7.13
C PRO A 93 -18.30 -8.78 6.93
N SER A 94 -17.10 -9.27 6.66
CA SER A 94 -16.79 -10.69 6.71
C SER A 94 -16.66 -11.16 8.15
N LEU A 95 -17.13 -12.37 8.42
CA LEU A 95 -16.95 -13.03 9.69
C LEU A 95 -15.63 -13.81 9.77
N SER A 96 -14.92 -13.96 8.66
CA SER A 96 -13.72 -14.80 8.56
C SER A 96 -12.57 -14.15 7.81
N CYS A 97 -12.83 -13.33 6.77
CA CYS A 97 -11.78 -12.70 6.00
C CYS A 97 -11.18 -11.51 6.73
N GLN A 98 -9.86 -11.44 6.76
CA GLN A 98 -9.08 -10.36 7.34
C GLN A 98 -7.75 -10.18 6.63
N GLY A 99 -7.08 -9.07 6.85
CA GLY A 99 -5.77 -8.81 6.30
C GLY A 99 -4.80 -8.23 7.32
N LEU A 100 -3.52 -8.43 7.05
CA LEU A 100 -2.43 -7.75 7.72
C LEU A 100 -1.71 -6.89 6.70
N PHE A 101 -1.40 -5.67 7.07
CA PHE A 101 -0.44 -4.84 6.35
C PHE A 101 0.72 -4.53 7.28
N LEU A 102 1.92 -4.93 6.88
CA LEU A 102 3.13 -4.88 7.70
C LEU A 102 4.22 -4.19 6.90
N LEU A 103 5.00 -3.34 7.56
CA LEU A 103 6.18 -2.70 6.96
C LEU A 103 7.41 -3.06 7.77
N PHE A 104 8.34 -3.72 7.15
CA PHE A 104 9.60 -4.15 7.74
C PHE A 104 10.76 -3.23 7.35
N ALA A 105 11.79 -3.20 8.19
CA ALA A 105 13.00 -2.45 7.96
C ALA A 105 13.77 -2.96 6.73
N ASP A 106 13.74 -4.28 6.53
CA ASP A 106 14.44 -4.99 5.46
C ASP A 106 13.76 -6.30 5.10
N GLU A 107 14.27 -6.99 4.09
CA GLU A 107 13.72 -8.23 3.56
C GLU A 107 13.96 -9.41 4.50
N ALA A 108 15.11 -9.47 5.17
CA ALA A 108 15.43 -10.56 6.09
C ALA A 108 14.46 -10.61 7.28
N ALA A 109 14.08 -9.44 7.82
CA ALA A 109 13.07 -9.35 8.86
C ALA A 109 11.68 -9.77 8.37
N ALA A 110 11.32 -9.43 7.13
CA ALA A 110 10.07 -9.87 6.52
C ALA A 110 10.04 -11.39 6.31
N ASP A 111 11.14 -11.99 5.85
CA ASP A 111 11.26 -13.44 5.66
C ASP A 111 11.20 -14.18 6.99
N ALA A 112 11.95 -13.74 7.99
CA ALA A 112 11.90 -14.31 9.33
C ALA A 112 10.48 -14.27 9.93
N PHE A 113 9.75 -13.17 9.70
CA PHE A 113 8.35 -13.08 10.11
C PHE A 113 7.47 -14.08 9.37
N LEU A 114 7.57 -14.14 8.06
CA LEU A 114 6.75 -15.02 7.24
C LEU A 114 7.02 -16.49 7.55
N ASP A 115 8.27 -16.89 7.73
CA ASP A 115 8.66 -18.29 7.87
C ASP A 115 8.58 -18.81 9.30
N ALA A 116 9.06 -18.03 10.28
CA ALA A 116 9.33 -18.51 11.62
C ALA A 116 8.48 -17.88 12.74
N SER A 117 7.70 -16.80 12.46
CA SER A 117 6.97 -16.15 13.54
C SER A 117 5.82 -16.99 14.09
N SER A 118 5.63 -16.94 15.41
CA SER A 118 4.47 -17.53 16.08
C SER A 118 3.14 -16.95 15.60
N VAL A 119 3.16 -15.71 15.11
CA VAL A 119 1.99 -15.05 14.53
C VAL A 119 1.59 -15.78 13.25
N MET A 120 2.51 -15.96 12.29
CA MET A 120 2.22 -16.67 11.05
C MET A 120 1.89 -18.15 11.29
N ALA A 121 2.56 -18.81 12.23
CA ALA A 121 2.21 -20.18 12.64
C ALA A 121 0.77 -20.25 13.15
N SER A 122 0.33 -19.26 13.94
CA SER A 122 -1.05 -19.18 14.43
C SER A 122 -2.07 -18.98 13.31
N TYR A 123 -1.76 -18.18 12.27
CA TYR A 123 -2.62 -18.01 11.10
C TYR A 123 -2.67 -19.29 10.26
N ARG A 124 -1.51 -19.93 9.96
CA ARG A 124 -1.47 -21.19 9.21
C ARG A 124 -2.31 -22.29 9.85
N ALA A 125 -2.30 -22.38 11.19
CA ALA A 125 -3.04 -23.41 11.93
C ALA A 125 -4.56 -23.16 11.96
N ARG A 126 -5.05 -21.93 11.67
CA ARG A 126 -6.45 -21.56 11.91
C ARG A 126 -7.17 -21.03 10.68
N CYS A 127 -6.49 -20.85 9.56
CA CYS A 127 -7.08 -20.35 8.34
C CYS A 127 -7.34 -21.48 7.35
N ARG A 128 -8.45 -21.36 6.60
CA ARG A 128 -8.76 -22.21 5.45
C ARG A 128 -7.90 -21.81 4.25
N GLU A 129 -7.75 -20.48 4.10
CA GLU A 129 -6.92 -19.90 3.07
C GLU A 129 -6.00 -18.85 3.68
N LEU A 130 -4.80 -18.81 3.19
CA LEU A 130 -3.79 -17.86 3.60
C LEU A 130 -2.94 -17.52 2.38
N CYS A 131 -2.83 -16.24 2.09
CA CYS A 131 -1.97 -15.72 1.02
C CYS A 131 -1.07 -14.64 1.60
N SER A 132 0.23 -14.77 1.41
CA SER A 132 1.24 -13.77 1.81
C SER A 132 1.93 -13.20 0.58
N ILE A 133 2.13 -11.88 0.57
CA ILE A 133 2.68 -11.13 -0.55
C ILE A 133 3.74 -10.20 -0.02
N LYS A 134 4.99 -10.38 -0.45
CA LYS A 134 6.13 -9.52 -0.12
C LYS A 134 6.35 -8.52 -1.24
N LEU A 135 6.53 -7.25 -0.90
CA LEU A 135 6.37 -6.12 -1.81
C LEU A 135 7.43 -5.06 -1.57
N ARG A 136 7.97 -4.47 -2.65
CA ARG A 136 8.79 -3.25 -2.60
C ARG A 136 8.05 -2.09 -3.25
N ALA A 137 7.95 -0.96 -2.56
CA ALA A 137 7.28 0.21 -3.10
C ALA A 137 8.16 0.89 -4.17
N TRP A 138 7.57 1.24 -5.32
CA TRP A 138 8.21 2.08 -6.33
C TRP A 138 7.56 3.46 -6.46
N SER A 139 6.36 3.62 -5.91
CA SER A 139 5.68 4.91 -5.82
C SER A 139 4.83 4.96 -4.56
N SER A 140 4.92 6.04 -3.81
CA SER A 140 4.13 6.25 -2.60
C SER A 140 3.73 7.71 -2.45
N ARG A 141 2.46 7.94 -2.11
CA ARG A 141 1.90 9.27 -1.85
C ARG A 141 1.01 9.21 -0.62
N GLY A 142 1.08 10.26 0.20
CA GLY A 142 0.25 10.39 1.41
C GLY A 142 0.82 9.64 2.60
N SER A 143 -0.05 9.31 3.56
CA SER A 143 0.33 8.66 4.80
C SER A 143 -0.77 7.75 5.35
N TRP A 144 -0.40 6.87 6.24
CA TRP A 144 -1.29 6.02 7.02
C TRP A 144 -0.97 6.18 8.51
N ASN A 145 -1.84 6.85 9.26
CA ASN A 145 -1.57 7.27 10.64
C ASN A 145 -0.23 8.01 10.78
N GLY A 146 0.02 8.96 9.86
CA GLY A 146 1.28 9.71 9.81
C GLY A 146 2.47 8.93 9.23
N THR A 147 2.42 7.61 9.14
CA THR A 147 3.50 6.80 8.55
C THR A 147 3.50 6.93 7.02
N ARG A 148 4.67 7.18 6.46
CA ARG A 148 4.91 7.22 5.01
C ARG A 148 5.77 6.04 4.61
N LEU A 149 5.48 5.42 3.47
CA LEU A 149 6.37 4.45 2.86
C LEU A 149 7.36 5.16 1.95
N ALA A 150 8.62 4.78 2.07
CA ALA A 150 9.63 5.23 1.12
C ALA A 150 9.70 4.26 -0.07
N PRO A 151 9.81 4.77 -1.31
CA PRO A 151 10.14 3.93 -2.44
C PRO A 151 11.47 3.20 -2.21
N SER A 152 11.48 1.91 -2.48
CA SER A 152 12.64 1.01 -2.33
C SER A 152 12.88 0.14 -3.58
N SER A 153 12.22 0.48 -4.70
CA SER A 153 12.37 -0.16 -6.00
C SER A 153 12.29 0.87 -7.12
N ALA A 154 12.86 0.55 -8.27
CA ALA A 154 12.62 1.30 -9.50
C ALA A 154 11.21 1.03 -10.06
N VAL A 155 10.76 1.89 -10.97
CA VAL A 155 9.55 1.64 -11.76
C VAL A 155 9.77 0.37 -12.57
N PRO A 156 8.88 -0.62 -12.52
CA PRO A 156 9.05 -1.83 -13.32
C PRO A 156 8.78 -1.55 -14.81
N ASP A 157 9.63 -2.09 -15.66
CA ASP A 157 9.45 -2.00 -17.13
C ASP A 157 8.32 -2.91 -17.59
N ASP A 158 8.21 -4.11 -17.00
CA ASP A 158 7.17 -5.11 -17.29
C ASP A 158 6.90 -5.98 -16.05
N GLY A 159 5.89 -6.86 -16.18
CA GLY A 159 5.55 -7.85 -15.16
C GLY A 159 4.48 -7.40 -14.16
N PRO A 160 4.21 -8.26 -13.18
CA PRO A 160 3.14 -8.03 -12.22
C PRO A 160 3.45 -6.88 -11.28
N VAL A 161 2.40 -6.17 -10.88
CA VAL A 161 2.45 -5.06 -9.92
C VAL A 161 1.31 -5.15 -8.92
N ALA A 162 1.46 -4.49 -7.79
CA ALA A 162 0.38 -4.36 -6.82
C ALA A 162 0.12 -2.90 -6.46
N ALA A 163 -1.10 -2.63 -6.02
CA ALA A 163 -1.50 -1.32 -5.54
C ALA A 163 -2.24 -1.43 -4.21
N LEU A 164 -1.90 -0.54 -3.30
CA LEU A 164 -2.63 -0.31 -2.06
C LEU A 164 -3.18 1.11 -2.07
N THR A 165 -4.48 1.22 -1.91
CA THR A 165 -5.17 2.48 -1.70
C THR A 165 -5.80 2.46 -0.32
N ARG A 166 -5.47 3.42 0.51
CA ARG A 166 -6.05 3.57 1.85
C ARG A 166 -6.61 4.98 2.03
N ALA A 167 -7.79 5.09 2.64
CA ALA A 167 -8.41 6.37 2.93
C ALA A 167 -9.12 6.39 4.28
N SER A 168 -8.98 7.51 4.99
CA SER A 168 -9.85 7.91 6.08
C SER A 168 -10.93 8.84 5.52
N ILE A 169 -12.16 8.37 5.51
CA ILE A 169 -13.31 9.08 4.95
C ILE A 169 -13.83 10.06 6.01
N ARG A 170 -14.06 11.30 5.62
CA ARG A 170 -14.70 12.29 6.48
C ARG A 170 -16.15 11.92 6.71
N LEU A 171 -16.63 12.01 7.94
CA LEU A 171 -18.00 11.62 8.30
C LEU A 171 -19.07 12.27 7.41
N PRO A 172 -19.03 13.58 7.10
CA PRO A 172 -20.01 14.19 6.19
C PRO A 172 -20.01 13.63 4.77
N SER A 173 -18.88 13.06 4.33
CA SER A 173 -18.73 12.51 2.97
C SER A 173 -18.99 11.00 2.88
N ALA A 174 -19.24 10.34 4.01
CA ALA A 174 -19.35 8.88 4.06
C ALA A 174 -20.52 8.37 3.18
N PHE A 175 -21.67 9.02 3.23
CA PHE A 175 -22.84 8.64 2.44
C PHE A 175 -22.54 8.71 0.92
N GLU A 176 -21.97 9.83 0.48
CA GLU A 176 -21.63 10.03 -0.95
C GLU A 176 -20.58 9.05 -1.42
N PHE A 177 -19.55 8.78 -0.61
CA PHE A 177 -18.54 7.79 -0.89
C PHE A 177 -19.15 6.39 -1.08
N TRP A 178 -19.96 5.94 -0.13
CA TRP A 178 -20.52 4.59 -0.15
C TRP A 178 -21.60 4.39 -1.22
N ARG A 179 -22.23 5.45 -1.69
CA ARG A 179 -23.13 5.38 -2.85
C ARG A 179 -22.40 5.02 -4.14
N LYS A 180 -21.12 5.40 -4.28
CA LYS A 180 -20.28 5.17 -5.48
C LYS A 180 -19.40 3.92 -5.37
N ALA A 181 -19.04 3.51 -4.18
CA ALA A 181 -18.13 2.41 -3.93
C ALA A 181 -18.55 1.08 -4.61
N PRO A 182 -19.83 0.66 -4.62
CA PRO A 182 -20.24 -0.60 -5.24
C PRO A 182 -19.94 -0.69 -6.74
N ALA A 183 -20.16 0.40 -7.49
CA ALA A 183 -19.89 0.42 -8.93
C ALA A 183 -18.38 0.27 -9.22
N ALA A 184 -17.53 0.95 -8.45
CA ALA A 184 -16.09 0.81 -8.58
C ALA A 184 -15.60 -0.60 -8.19
N GLN A 185 -16.24 -1.23 -7.21
CA GLN A 185 -15.95 -2.61 -6.79
C GLN A 185 -16.27 -3.63 -7.89
N VAL A 186 -17.46 -3.54 -8.48
CA VAL A 186 -17.87 -4.44 -9.58
C VAL A 186 -16.91 -4.27 -10.77
N ALA A 187 -16.57 -3.03 -11.11
CA ALA A 187 -15.63 -2.73 -12.17
C ALA A 187 -14.22 -3.32 -11.89
N LEU A 188 -13.78 -3.33 -10.64
CA LEU A 188 -12.49 -3.92 -10.26
C LEU A 188 -12.49 -5.44 -10.39
N ALA A 189 -13.54 -6.10 -9.93
CA ALA A 189 -13.66 -7.57 -10.00
C ALA A 189 -13.64 -8.10 -11.44
N GLY A 190 -14.14 -7.31 -12.40
CA GLY A 190 -14.14 -7.65 -13.84
C GLY A 190 -13.00 -7.03 -14.64
N ALA A 191 -12.06 -6.32 -14.00
CA ALA A 191 -11.03 -5.59 -14.71
C ALA A 191 -9.99 -6.52 -15.35
N PRO A 192 -9.74 -6.42 -16.67
CA PRO A 192 -8.73 -7.22 -17.33
C PRO A 192 -7.36 -7.06 -16.69
N GLY A 193 -6.70 -8.18 -16.40
CA GLY A 193 -5.38 -8.19 -15.77
C GLY A 193 -5.38 -8.00 -14.25
N CYS A 194 -6.52 -7.85 -13.59
CA CYS A 194 -6.63 -7.91 -12.13
C CYS A 194 -6.67 -9.37 -11.67
N ARG A 195 -5.58 -9.85 -11.06
CA ARG A 195 -5.46 -11.26 -10.60
C ARG A 195 -5.99 -11.47 -9.18
N LEU A 196 -5.94 -10.42 -8.35
CA LEU A 196 -6.39 -10.47 -6.97
C LEU A 196 -6.86 -9.09 -6.55
N ALA A 197 -8.00 -9.02 -5.88
CA ALA A 197 -8.49 -7.83 -5.23
C ALA A 197 -9.01 -8.16 -3.84
N ALA A 198 -8.71 -7.31 -2.86
CA ALA A 198 -9.17 -7.46 -1.49
C ALA A 198 -9.59 -6.11 -0.91
N GLY A 199 -10.79 -6.06 -0.35
CA GLY A 199 -11.27 -4.94 0.44
C GLY A 199 -10.88 -5.13 1.90
N LEU A 200 -10.27 -4.13 2.51
CA LEU A 200 -9.76 -4.16 3.87
C LEU A 200 -10.23 -2.91 4.62
N GLY A 201 -10.30 -2.97 5.94
CA GLY A 201 -10.71 -1.81 6.74
C GLY A 201 -10.31 -1.90 8.20
N GLU A 202 -9.96 -0.74 8.78
CA GLU A 202 -9.67 -0.60 10.22
C GLU A 202 -10.94 -0.30 11.02
N ALA A 203 -11.88 0.41 10.41
CA ALA A 203 -13.16 0.76 11.00
C ALA A 203 -14.23 0.78 9.92
N PRO A 204 -15.38 0.15 10.17
CA PRO A 204 -16.48 0.17 9.24
C PRO A 204 -16.81 1.61 8.80
N LEU A 205 -17.15 1.79 7.53
CA LEU A 205 -17.59 3.04 6.92
C LEU A 205 -16.53 4.14 6.78
N LEU A 206 -15.55 4.25 7.68
CA LEU A 206 -14.70 5.44 7.77
C LEU A 206 -13.22 5.20 7.40
N ARG A 207 -12.71 3.98 7.54
CA ARG A 207 -11.29 3.68 7.29
C ARG A 207 -11.16 2.46 6.42
N GLN A 208 -11.03 2.72 5.13
CA GLN A 208 -11.02 1.68 4.09
C GLN A 208 -9.66 1.58 3.43
N ALA A 209 -9.34 0.38 3.00
CA ALA A 209 -8.21 0.11 2.13
C ALA A 209 -8.64 -0.87 1.04
N SER A 210 -8.01 -0.77 -0.12
CA SER A 210 -8.08 -1.78 -1.18
C SER A 210 -6.67 -2.23 -1.52
N PHE A 211 -6.52 -3.52 -1.70
CA PHE A 211 -5.29 -4.12 -2.19
C PHE A 211 -5.61 -4.89 -3.48
N CYS A 212 -4.83 -4.62 -4.53
CA CYS A 212 -5.02 -5.24 -5.84
C CYS A 212 -3.69 -5.70 -6.39
N PHE A 213 -3.71 -6.85 -7.08
CA PHE A 213 -2.56 -7.43 -7.77
C PHE A 213 -2.89 -7.55 -9.27
N TRP A 214 -2.00 -7.05 -10.11
CA TRP A 214 -2.21 -6.88 -11.55
C TRP A 214 -1.14 -7.58 -12.37
N ASP A 215 -1.50 -7.95 -13.60
CA ASP A 215 -0.56 -8.50 -14.57
C ASP A 215 0.54 -7.52 -14.97
N SER A 216 0.22 -6.22 -15.01
CA SER A 216 1.14 -5.18 -15.48
C SER A 216 0.73 -3.78 -15.01
N VAL A 217 1.67 -2.83 -15.09
CA VAL A 217 1.40 -1.39 -14.91
C VAL A 217 0.32 -0.92 -15.89
N ARG A 218 0.36 -1.39 -17.12
CA ARG A 218 -0.60 -1.01 -18.16
C ARG A 218 -2.04 -1.42 -17.80
N ALA A 219 -2.24 -2.64 -17.31
CA ALA A 219 -3.56 -3.12 -16.89
C ALA A 219 -4.09 -2.31 -15.69
N MET A 220 -3.23 -2.07 -14.68
CA MET A 220 -3.55 -1.27 -13.52
C MET A 220 -3.93 0.18 -13.90
N ASP A 221 -3.15 0.82 -14.77
CA ASP A 221 -3.37 2.19 -15.22
C ASP A 221 -4.62 2.32 -16.11
N ALA A 222 -4.90 1.32 -16.95
CA ALA A 222 -6.12 1.28 -17.75
C ALA A 222 -7.37 1.30 -16.86
N TYR A 223 -7.39 0.48 -15.81
CA TYR A 223 -8.47 0.50 -14.81
C TYR A 223 -8.54 1.85 -14.07
N ALA A 224 -7.39 2.35 -13.59
CA ALA A 224 -7.34 3.58 -12.78
C ALA A 224 -7.83 4.82 -13.55
N ARG A 225 -7.67 4.83 -14.88
CA ARG A 225 -8.00 5.96 -15.75
C ARG A 225 -9.35 5.83 -16.50
N SER A 226 -10.17 4.85 -16.14
CA SER A 226 -11.42 4.59 -16.85
C SER A 226 -12.61 4.37 -15.91
N GLY A 227 -13.81 4.54 -16.48
CA GLY A 227 -15.08 4.16 -15.91
C GLY A 227 -15.36 4.66 -14.49
N ALA A 228 -16.10 3.86 -13.74
CA ALA A 228 -16.57 4.19 -12.40
C ALA A 228 -15.45 4.51 -11.39
N HIS A 229 -14.25 3.94 -11.58
CA HIS A 229 -13.12 4.22 -10.70
C HIS A 229 -12.57 5.64 -10.89
N LEU A 230 -12.40 6.10 -12.13
CA LEU A 230 -11.99 7.46 -12.43
C LEU A 230 -13.02 8.48 -11.92
N GLU A 231 -14.31 8.20 -12.11
CA GLU A 231 -15.40 9.03 -11.58
C GLU A 231 -15.36 9.13 -10.06
N ALA A 232 -15.09 8.01 -9.37
CA ALA A 232 -14.95 7.98 -7.92
C ALA A 232 -13.74 8.80 -7.44
N ILE A 233 -12.61 8.73 -8.15
CA ILE A 233 -11.42 9.55 -7.88
C ILE A 233 -11.76 11.05 -8.01
N HIS A 234 -12.38 11.45 -9.12
CA HIS A 234 -12.75 12.84 -9.35
C HIS A 234 -13.74 13.35 -8.30
N ALA A 235 -14.73 12.54 -7.92
CA ALA A 235 -15.67 12.88 -6.88
C ALA A 235 -15.00 13.05 -5.51
N ALA A 236 -14.08 12.14 -5.16
CA ALA A 236 -13.34 12.20 -3.91
C ALA A 236 -12.45 13.45 -3.82
N HIS A 237 -11.81 13.85 -4.93
CA HIS A 237 -11.02 15.08 -5.00
C HIS A 237 -11.90 16.34 -4.88
N ARG A 238 -12.96 16.45 -5.68
CA ARG A 238 -13.88 17.61 -5.65
C ARG A 238 -14.55 17.77 -4.30
N GLY A 239 -15.03 16.67 -3.73
CA GLY A 239 -15.77 16.65 -2.45
C GLY A 239 -14.86 16.63 -1.22
N ARG A 240 -13.54 16.60 -1.38
CA ARG A 240 -12.57 16.48 -0.27
C ARG A 240 -12.95 15.37 0.71
N TYR A 241 -13.29 14.19 0.18
CA TYR A 241 -13.84 13.07 0.97
C TYR A 241 -12.90 12.57 2.05
N PHE A 242 -11.59 12.73 1.88
CA PHE A 242 -10.61 12.12 2.76
C PHE A 242 -9.97 13.12 3.72
N SER A 243 -9.82 12.73 4.97
CA SER A 243 -8.99 13.44 5.95
C SER A 243 -7.54 13.01 5.89
N GLU A 244 -7.30 11.76 5.52
CA GLU A 244 -5.98 11.17 5.27
C GLU A 244 -6.12 10.11 4.19
N SER A 245 -5.11 9.99 3.33
CA SER A 245 -5.06 8.92 2.33
C SER A 245 -3.63 8.51 2.05
N MET A 246 -3.48 7.25 1.62
CA MET A 246 -2.21 6.71 1.15
C MET A 246 -2.43 5.89 -0.11
N PHE A 247 -1.61 6.13 -1.12
CA PHE A 247 -1.60 5.41 -2.39
C PHE A 247 -0.19 4.90 -2.63
N VAL A 248 -0.04 3.59 -2.70
CA VAL A 248 1.27 2.96 -2.91
C VAL A 248 1.18 1.96 -4.05
N ARG A 249 2.18 2.01 -4.91
CA ARG A 249 2.39 1.03 -5.99
C ARG A 249 3.63 0.20 -5.67
N PHE A 250 3.53 -1.09 -5.89
CA PHE A 250 4.55 -2.06 -5.51
C PHE A 250 4.96 -2.95 -6.66
N VAL A 251 6.24 -3.34 -6.65
CA VAL A 251 6.73 -4.52 -7.34
C VAL A 251 6.63 -5.69 -6.36
N PRO A 252 5.99 -6.81 -6.72
CA PRO A 252 5.98 -8.00 -5.89
C PRO A 252 7.38 -8.64 -5.88
N VAL A 253 7.85 -8.99 -4.69
CA VAL A 253 9.07 -9.79 -4.49
C VAL A 253 8.70 -11.26 -4.47
N SER A 254 7.60 -11.60 -3.80
CA SER A 254 7.03 -12.94 -3.80
C SER A 254 5.54 -12.90 -3.50
N ILE A 255 4.81 -13.89 -4.00
CA ILE A 255 3.43 -14.17 -3.62
C ILE A 255 3.30 -15.65 -3.38
N GLN A 256 2.63 -16.06 -2.30
CA GLN A 256 2.52 -17.46 -1.93
C GLN A 256 1.22 -17.73 -1.16
N GLY A 257 0.52 -18.78 -1.56
CA GLY A 257 -0.65 -19.26 -0.83
C GLY A 257 -1.94 -19.30 -1.65
N VAL A 258 -3.08 -19.27 -0.98
CA VAL A 258 -4.41 -19.35 -1.59
C VAL A 258 -5.25 -18.17 -1.12
N TRP A 259 -5.96 -17.55 -2.05
CA TRP A 259 -6.96 -16.53 -1.77
C TRP A 259 -8.15 -16.66 -2.72
N GLN A 260 -9.37 -16.72 -2.15
CA GLN A 260 -10.64 -16.90 -2.89
C GLN A 260 -10.59 -18.10 -3.86
N GLY A 261 -10.05 -19.23 -3.39
CA GLY A 261 -9.91 -20.47 -4.16
C GLY A 261 -8.77 -20.46 -5.19
N VAL A 262 -8.13 -19.32 -5.44
CA VAL A 262 -7.04 -19.20 -6.40
C VAL A 262 -5.68 -19.40 -5.70
N ARG A 263 -4.88 -20.30 -6.23
CA ARG A 263 -3.49 -20.50 -5.77
C ARG A 263 -2.54 -19.55 -6.46
N HIS A 264 -1.77 -18.85 -5.65
CA HIS A 264 -0.72 -17.94 -6.08
C HIS A 264 0.65 -18.52 -5.75
N ARG A 265 1.61 -18.36 -6.66
CA ARG A 265 2.99 -18.82 -6.54
C ARG A 265 3.94 -17.80 -7.15
#